data_1858313b0343d7b973a542dd14506658
#
_entry.id   1858313b0343d7b973a542dd14506658
#
_cell.length_a   1.000
_cell.length_b   1.000
_cell.length_c   1.000
_cell.angle_alpha   90.00
_cell.angle_beta   90.00
_cell.angle_gamma   90.00
#
_symmetry.space_group_name_H-M   'P 1'
#
loop_
_entity.id
_entity.type
_entity.pdbx_description
1 polymer ?
#
loop_
_entity_poly.entity_id
_entity_poly.type
_entity_poly.pdbx_seq_one_letter_code
_entity_poly.pdbx_strand_id
1 'polypeptide(L)'
;MQASHLNKIIFYVIFCFGFGQPAYCQIDTKEIQKADLLFKSNRLLEAEKIYQQNLAKSPNESENIKYKLAFIAKEKNDWISELTYLSSIQAQNAKPEIAKRLAEIGEKHQVQGFQINYLNQFQWLYFGYFPYIIGFLLLLAAYSLIILLNKKQKNRRIRPAYITYLSIFLILIFILTNYPTFLNFGIIKKDKVYLREFSSSAAPVKIMLKKGNIITHWNEQDVWANCYFDGQFGYIKTDDFQGIN
;
A
#
# COMPACT_ATOMS: atom_id res chain seq x y z
N MET A 1 -38.48 25.95 12.78
CA MET A 1 -37.37 25.64 13.71
C MET A 1 -36.55 24.40 13.38
N GLN A 2 -36.97 23.49 12.50
CA GLN A 2 -36.20 22.24 12.15
C GLN A 2 -35.12 22.40 11.08
N ALA A 3 -35.16 23.41 10.21
CA ALA A 3 -34.15 23.61 9.18
C ALA A 3 -32.77 24.04 9.74
N SER A 4 -32.73 24.68 10.91
CA SER A 4 -31.48 25.16 11.52
C SER A 4 -30.60 24.02 12.09
N HIS A 5 -31.21 22.91 12.52
CA HIS A 5 -30.47 21.75 13.02
C HIS A 5 -29.81 20.93 11.89
N LEU A 6 -30.48 20.83 10.73
CA LEU A 6 -29.92 20.13 9.57
C LEU A 6 -28.70 20.84 9.02
N ASN A 7 -28.76 22.17 8.91
CA ASN A 7 -27.61 22.98 8.46
C ASN A 7 -26.43 22.90 9.44
N LYS A 8 -26.67 22.79 10.74
CA LYS A 8 -25.61 22.59 11.73
C LYS A 8 -24.94 21.22 11.59
N ILE A 9 -25.71 20.16 11.37
CA ILE A 9 -25.16 18.80 11.17
C ILE A 9 -24.33 18.73 9.90
N ILE A 10 -24.80 19.31 8.80
CA ILE A 10 -24.05 19.40 7.54
C ILE A 10 -22.76 20.20 7.72
N PHE A 11 -22.80 21.31 8.45
CA PHE A 11 -21.64 22.13 8.78
C PHE A 11 -20.61 21.37 9.62
N TYR A 12 -21.04 20.59 10.64
CA TYR A 12 -20.15 19.77 11.46
C TYR A 12 -19.52 18.63 10.67
N VAL A 13 -20.26 17.99 9.75
CA VAL A 13 -19.73 16.93 8.89
C VAL A 13 -18.68 17.48 7.93
N ILE A 14 -18.93 18.65 7.33
CA ILE A 14 -17.95 19.31 6.43
C ILE A 14 -16.73 19.79 7.23
N PHE A 15 -16.93 20.28 8.46
CA PHE A 15 -15.85 20.77 9.33
C PHE A 15 -14.94 19.64 9.82
N CYS A 16 -15.50 18.47 10.14
CA CYS A 16 -14.71 17.30 10.55
C CYS A 16 -13.86 16.71 9.38
N PHE A 17 -14.30 16.87 8.13
CA PHE A 17 -13.53 16.44 6.95
C PHE A 17 -12.46 17.46 6.51
N GLY A 18 -12.53 18.71 6.98
CA GLY A 18 -11.66 19.79 6.51
C GLY A 18 -10.33 19.96 7.26
N PHE A 19 -10.12 19.33 8.42
CA PHE A 19 -8.97 19.65 9.28
C PHE A 19 -7.93 18.53 9.47
N GLY A 20 -8.05 17.44 8.74
CA GLY A 20 -7.05 16.38 8.73
C GLY A 20 -6.00 16.54 7.63
N GLN A 21 -5.34 17.70 7.52
CA GLN A 21 -4.12 17.78 6.71
C GLN A 21 -2.99 17.14 7.51
N PRO A 22 -2.44 15.99 7.07
CA PRO A 22 -1.22 15.49 7.69
C PRO A 22 -0.13 16.56 7.52
N ALA A 23 0.61 16.85 8.59
CA ALA A 23 1.78 17.69 8.53
C ALA A 23 2.79 17.03 7.59
N TYR A 24 2.81 17.46 6.33
CA TYR A 24 3.82 17.00 5.37
C TYR A 24 5.17 17.51 5.85
N CYS A 25 6.04 16.58 6.22
CA CYS A 25 7.46 16.88 6.43
C CYS A 25 8.01 17.33 5.07
N GLN A 26 8.37 18.61 4.95
CA GLN A 26 8.86 19.17 3.68
C GLN A 26 10.15 18.43 3.29
N ILE A 27 10.13 17.84 2.11
CA ILE A 27 11.32 17.31 1.45
C ILE A 27 12.30 18.49 1.28
N ASP A 28 13.53 18.35 1.71
CA ASP A 28 14.55 19.36 1.45
C ASP A 28 14.93 19.38 -0.02
N THR A 29 14.26 20.25 -0.77
CA THR A 29 14.44 20.40 -2.22
C THR A 29 15.90 20.69 -2.61
N LYS A 30 16.68 21.35 -1.75
CA LYS A 30 18.09 21.66 -2.00
C LYS A 30 18.96 20.40 -1.93
N GLU A 31 18.72 19.53 -0.96
CA GLU A 31 19.45 18.25 -0.86
C GLU A 31 19.14 17.35 -2.06
N ILE A 32 17.89 17.31 -2.52
CA ILE A 32 17.51 16.53 -3.72
C ILE A 32 18.15 17.10 -4.97
N GLN A 33 18.17 18.44 -5.16
CA GLN A 33 18.86 19.06 -6.30
C GLN A 33 20.36 18.73 -6.30
N LYS A 34 21.01 18.73 -5.13
CA LYS A 34 22.41 18.31 -4.99
C LYS A 34 22.58 16.84 -5.40
N ALA A 35 21.69 15.95 -4.93
CA ALA A 35 21.72 14.54 -5.31
C ALA A 35 21.52 14.35 -6.82
N ASP A 36 20.66 15.15 -7.45
CA ASP A 36 20.41 15.13 -8.89
C ASP A 36 21.63 15.57 -9.70
N LEU A 37 22.39 16.55 -9.23
CA LEU A 37 23.65 16.94 -9.84
C LEU A 37 24.71 15.84 -9.74
N LEU A 38 24.81 15.19 -8.57
CA LEU A 38 25.70 14.05 -8.36
C LEU A 38 25.31 12.86 -9.25
N PHE A 39 24.03 12.56 -9.38
CA PHE A 39 23.51 11.52 -10.25
C PHE A 39 23.85 11.80 -11.71
N LYS A 40 23.64 13.02 -12.20
CA LYS A 40 24.01 13.45 -13.56
C LYS A 40 25.52 13.40 -13.82
N SER A 41 26.34 13.66 -12.81
CA SER A 41 27.80 13.57 -12.89
C SER A 41 28.35 12.14 -12.69
N ASN A 42 27.46 11.13 -12.66
CA ASN A 42 27.79 9.71 -12.46
C ASN A 42 28.43 9.39 -11.08
N ARG A 43 28.27 10.28 -10.09
CA ARG A 43 28.69 10.05 -8.70
C ARG A 43 27.60 9.31 -7.94
N LEU A 44 27.29 8.08 -8.39
CA LEU A 44 26.09 7.34 -8.00
C LEU A 44 26.06 7.00 -6.50
N LEU A 45 27.19 6.66 -5.87
CA LEU A 45 27.24 6.31 -4.45
C LEU A 45 26.90 7.48 -3.53
N GLU A 46 27.33 8.69 -3.90
CA GLU A 46 27.04 9.89 -3.12
C GLU A 46 25.58 10.33 -3.31
N ALA A 47 25.07 10.24 -4.54
CA ALA A 47 23.68 10.49 -4.83
C ALA A 47 22.77 9.53 -4.07
N GLU A 48 23.10 8.23 -4.06
CA GLU A 48 22.36 7.18 -3.33
C GLU A 48 22.18 7.53 -1.86
N LYS A 49 23.27 7.91 -1.18
CA LYS A 49 23.21 8.26 0.25
C LYS A 49 22.23 9.39 0.54
N ILE A 50 22.24 10.44 -0.28
CA ILE A 50 21.35 11.59 -0.11
C ILE A 50 19.91 11.18 -0.43
N TYR A 51 19.66 10.40 -1.49
CA TYR A 51 18.33 9.91 -1.81
C TYR A 51 17.75 9.00 -0.72
N GLN A 52 18.55 8.09 -0.14
CA GLN A 52 18.12 7.22 0.95
C GLN A 52 17.76 8.02 2.21
N GLN A 53 18.54 9.05 2.56
CA GLN A 53 18.25 9.92 3.69
C GLN A 53 16.93 10.68 3.50
N ASN A 54 16.67 11.18 2.29
CA ASN A 54 15.41 11.86 1.98
C ASN A 54 14.22 10.89 1.93
N LEU A 55 14.42 9.68 1.40
CA LEU A 55 13.38 8.64 1.39
C LEU A 55 12.97 8.24 2.82
N ALA A 56 13.92 8.17 3.75
CA ALA A 56 13.64 7.87 5.16
C ALA A 56 12.79 8.97 5.84
N LYS A 57 12.94 10.24 5.42
CA LYS A 57 12.15 11.36 5.94
C LYS A 57 10.73 11.42 5.37
N SER A 58 10.53 11.03 4.11
CA SER A 58 9.26 11.13 3.40
C SER A 58 9.05 9.94 2.43
N PRO A 59 8.64 8.77 2.94
CA PRO A 59 8.54 7.55 2.13
C PRO A 59 7.51 7.64 1.00
N ASN A 60 6.43 8.39 1.18
CA ASN A 60 5.27 8.42 0.28
C ASN A 60 5.38 9.43 -0.88
N GLU A 61 6.24 10.45 -0.76
CA GLU A 61 6.29 11.54 -1.75
C GLU A 61 7.37 11.38 -2.82
N SER A 62 8.06 10.24 -2.87
CA SER A 62 9.33 10.15 -3.57
C SER A 62 9.40 9.10 -4.66
N GLU A 63 8.34 8.92 -5.47
CA GLU A 63 8.36 7.99 -6.60
C GLU A 63 9.59 8.21 -7.49
N ASN A 64 9.91 9.46 -7.80
CA ASN A 64 11.08 9.81 -8.62
C ASN A 64 12.42 9.43 -7.95
N ILE A 65 12.52 9.59 -6.63
CA ILE A 65 13.70 9.16 -5.86
C ILE A 65 13.83 7.64 -5.89
N LYS A 66 12.73 6.91 -5.72
CA LYS A 66 12.71 5.44 -5.78
C LYS A 66 13.15 4.95 -7.16
N TYR A 67 12.75 5.61 -8.26
CA TYR A 67 13.26 5.28 -9.60
C TYR A 67 14.77 5.46 -9.74
N LYS A 68 15.31 6.57 -9.23
CA LYS A 68 16.75 6.82 -9.27
C LYS A 68 17.52 5.82 -8.41
N LEU A 69 16.99 5.46 -7.24
CA LEU A 69 17.57 4.42 -6.40
C LEU A 69 17.50 3.03 -7.05
N ALA A 70 16.41 2.69 -7.73
CA ALA A 70 16.30 1.45 -8.48
C ALA A 70 17.33 1.41 -9.63
N PHE A 71 17.53 2.52 -10.34
CA PHE A 71 18.56 2.64 -11.36
C PHE A 71 19.97 2.45 -10.78
N ILE A 72 20.30 3.12 -9.67
CA ILE A 72 21.60 2.98 -9.00
C ILE A 72 21.82 1.53 -8.56
N ALA A 73 20.81 0.89 -7.98
CA ALA A 73 20.86 -0.51 -7.55
C ALA A 73 21.15 -1.44 -8.75
N LYS A 74 20.51 -1.20 -9.89
CA LYS A 74 20.76 -1.93 -11.15
C LYS A 74 22.20 -1.79 -11.59
N GLU A 75 22.76 -0.57 -11.62
CA GLU A 75 24.15 -0.31 -12.01
C GLU A 75 25.17 -0.99 -11.07
N LYS A 76 24.81 -1.14 -9.80
CA LYS A 76 25.59 -1.86 -8.79
C LYS A 76 25.42 -3.39 -8.84
N ASN A 77 24.55 -3.92 -9.70
CA ASN A 77 24.14 -5.32 -9.72
C ASN A 77 23.48 -5.78 -8.41
N ASP A 78 22.91 -4.86 -7.63
CA ASP A 78 22.11 -5.16 -6.43
C ASP A 78 20.63 -5.32 -6.81
N TRP A 79 20.34 -6.49 -7.37
CA TRP A 79 19.01 -6.81 -7.85
C TRP A 79 17.92 -6.84 -6.76
N ILE A 80 18.29 -7.07 -5.48
CA ILE A 80 17.33 -7.04 -4.35
C ILE A 80 16.88 -5.62 -4.07
N SER A 81 17.79 -4.67 -4.00
CA SER A 81 17.45 -3.26 -3.84
C SER A 81 16.69 -2.73 -5.06
N GLU A 82 17.07 -3.09 -6.30
CA GLU A 82 16.30 -2.77 -7.51
C GLU A 82 14.87 -3.28 -7.38
N LEU A 83 14.70 -4.57 -7.03
CA LEU A 83 13.41 -5.21 -6.84
C LEU A 83 12.56 -4.50 -5.78
N THR A 84 13.17 -4.15 -4.64
CA THR A 84 12.49 -3.50 -3.52
C THR A 84 11.97 -2.12 -3.90
N TYR A 85 12.80 -1.27 -4.53
CA TYR A 85 12.37 0.06 -4.96
C TYR A 85 11.29 0.00 -6.04
N LEU A 86 11.45 -0.86 -7.05
CA LEU A 86 10.44 -1.04 -8.09
C LEU A 86 9.13 -1.58 -7.54
N SER A 87 9.17 -2.53 -6.61
CA SER A 87 7.97 -3.08 -5.97
C SER A 87 7.25 -2.02 -5.12
N SER A 88 8.00 -1.14 -4.43
CA SER A 88 7.42 -0.04 -3.67
C SER A 88 6.74 1.00 -4.59
N ILE A 89 7.29 1.30 -5.77
CA ILE A 89 6.64 2.15 -6.76
C ILE A 89 5.38 1.46 -7.30
N GLN A 90 5.47 0.17 -7.62
CA GLN A 90 4.36 -0.61 -8.15
C GLN A 90 3.20 -0.70 -7.16
N ALA A 91 3.47 -0.79 -5.86
CA ALA A 91 2.46 -0.80 -4.81
C ALA A 91 1.71 0.54 -4.67
N GLN A 92 2.38 1.66 -4.94
CA GLN A 92 1.78 3.00 -4.84
C GLN A 92 1.11 3.44 -6.15
N ASN A 93 1.73 3.14 -7.28
CA ASN A 93 1.29 3.58 -8.59
C ASN A 93 1.61 2.48 -9.62
N ALA A 94 0.64 1.61 -9.84
CA ALA A 94 0.78 0.46 -10.72
C ALA A 94 1.06 0.89 -12.18
N LYS A 95 2.25 0.55 -12.68
CA LYS A 95 2.68 0.85 -14.07
C LYS A 95 3.05 -0.45 -14.79
N PRO A 96 2.55 -0.64 -16.03
CA PRO A 96 2.82 -1.85 -16.82
C PRO A 96 4.32 -2.11 -17.02
N GLU A 97 5.09 -1.03 -17.24
CA GLU A 97 6.54 -1.12 -17.49
C GLU A 97 7.31 -1.63 -16.28
N ILE A 98 6.92 -1.18 -15.07
CA ILE A 98 7.52 -1.64 -13.81
C ILE A 98 7.19 -3.11 -13.59
N ALA A 99 5.93 -3.49 -13.80
CA ALA A 99 5.51 -4.88 -13.65
C ALA A 99 6.29 -5.81 -14.58
N LYS A 100 6.48 -5.39 -15.84
CA LYS A 100 7.30 -6.14 -16.79
C LYS A 100 8.73 -6.28 -16.27
N ARG A 101 9.34 -5.19 -15.79
CA ARG A 101 10.71 -5.21 -15.26
C ARG A 101 10.82 -6.09 -14.01
N LEU A 102 9.84 -6.04 -13.10
CA LEU A 102 9.77 -6.91 -11.93
C LEU A 102 9.70 -8.40 -12.33
N ALA A 103 8.87 -8.72 -13.34
CA ALA A 103 8.75 -10.08 -13.86
C ALA A 103 10.08 -10.57 -14.48
N GLU A 104 10.78 -9.72 -15.26
CA GLU A 104 12.10 -10.03 -15.84
C GLU A 104 13.15 -10.34 -14.75
N ILE A 105 13.19 -9.52 -13.67
CA ILE A 105 14.10 -9.75 -12.55
C ILE A 105 13.72 -11.04 -11.82
N GLY A 106 12.42 -11.26 -11.60
CA GLY A 106 11.89 -12.44 -10.95
C GLY A 106 12.24 -13.74 -11.69
N GLU A 107 12.08 -13.74 -13.02
CA GLU A 107 12.44 -14.87 -13.88
C GLU A 107 13.93 -15.13 -13.89
N LYS A 108 14.74 -14.08 -14.06
CA LYS A 108 16.22 -14.17 -14.07
C LYS A 108 16.78 -14.79 -12.79
N HIS A 109 16.21 -14.44 -11.64
CA HIS A 109 16.68 -14.92 -10.33
C HIS A 109 15.84 -16.07 -9.77
N GLN A 110 14.86 -16.58 -10.53
CA GLN A 110 13.98 -17.70 -10.14
C GLN A 110 13.29 -17.47 -8.79
N VAL A 111 12.81 -16.24 -8.55
CA VAL A 111 12.07 -15.88 -7.35
C VAL A 111 10.59 -15.79 -7.63
N GLN A 112 9.78 -16.14 -6.63
CA GLN A 112 8.31 -16.19 -6.75
C GLN A 112 7.65 -14.91 -6.24
N GLY A 113 6.45 -14.65 -6.75
CA GLY A 113 5.61 -13.52 -6.34
C GLY A 113 5.55 -12.37 -7.35
N PHE A 114 6.42 -12.37 -8.37
CA PHE A 114 6.45 -11.34 -9.43
C PHE A 114 5.74 -11.75 -10.72
N GLN A 115 5.18 -12.95 -10.77
CA GLN A 115 4.37 -13.38 -11.90
C GLN A 115 3.09 -12.55 -12.00
N ILE A 116 2.68 -12.23 -13.22
CA ILE A 116 1.42 -11.51 -13.50
C ILE A 116 0.27 -12.47 -13.20
N ASN A 117 -0.12 -12.58 -11.93
CA ASN A 117 -1.25 -13.36 -11.49
C ASN A 117 -2.51 -12.47 -11.43
N TYR A 118 -3.70 -13.09 -11.50
CA TYR A 118 -4.99 -12.40 -11.37
C TYR A 118 -5.09 -11.54 -10.09
N LEU A 119 -4.43 -11.93 -9.00
CA LEU A 119 -4.36 -11.14 -7.76
C LEU A 119 -3.60 -9.83 -7.96
N ASN A 120 -2.51 -9.85 -8.72
CA ASN A 120 -1.74 -8.65 -9.03
C ASN A 120 -2.52 -7.73 -10.00
N GLN A 121 -3.31 -8.30 -10.93
CA GLN A 121 -4.21 -7.53 -11.80
C GLN A 121 -5.33 -6.87 -10.99
N PHE A 122 -5.86 -7.57 -9.97
CA PHE A 122 -6.87 -6.99 -9.09
C PHE A 122 -6.31 -5.83 -8.27
N GLN A 123 -5.09 -5.93 -7.77
CA GLN A 123 -4.41 -4.81 -7.11
C GLN A 123 -4.20 -3.61 -8.04
N TRP A 124 -3.86 -3.85 -9.29
CA TRP A 124 -3.76 -2.82 -10.31
C TRP A 124 -5.06 -2.06 -10.52
N LEU A 125 -6.14 -2.80 -10.70
CA LEU A 125 -7.50 -2.25 -10.80
C LEU A 125 -7.84 -1.47 -9.53
N TYR A 126 -7.52 -2.03 -8.37
CA TYR A 126 -7.81 -1.40 -7.09
C TYR A 126 -7.07 -0.05 -6.94
N PHE A 127 -5.74 -0.02 -7.06
CA PHE A 127 -4.99 1.22 -6.86
C PHE A 127 -5.24 2.25 -7.98
N GLY A 128 -5.41 1.83 -9.22
CA GLY A 128 -5.68 2.74 -10.35
C GLY A 128 -7.08 3.34 -10.32
N TYR A 129 -8.08 2.59 -9.90
CA TYR A 129 -9.49 3.02 -9.95
C TYR A 129 -10.09 3.28 -8.57
N PHE A 130 -9.36 3.05 -7.50
CA PHE A 130 -9.83 3.21 -6.11
C PHE A 130 -10.54 4.56 -5.85
N PRO A 131 -9.98 5.75 -6.20
CA PRO A 131 -10.65 7.02 -5.94
C PRO A 131 -11.99 7.14 -6.68
N TYR A 132 -12.09 6.59 -7.89
CA TYR A 132 -13.33 6.61 -8.67
C TYR A 132 -14.37 5.65 -8.10
N ILE A 133 -13.96 4.47 -7.66
CA ILE A 133 -14.84 3.46 -7.03
C ILE A 133 -15.38 4.02 -5.70
N ILE A 134 -14.53 4.57 -4.85
CA ILE A 134 -14.95 5.18 -3.58
C ILE A 134 -15.84 6.40 -3.83
N GLY A 135 -15.49 7.27 -4.77
CA GLY A 135 -16.31 8.41 -5.15
C GLY A 135 -17.72 8.00 -5.60
N PHE A 136 -17.82 6.97 -6.43
CA PHE A 136 -19.11 6.44 -6.88
C PHE A 136 -19.93 5.83 -5.72
N LEU A 137 -19.30 5.06 -4.85
CA LEU A 137 -19.97 4.48 -3.67
C LEU A 137 -20.45 5.57 -2.69
N LEU A 138 -19.66 6.62 -2.49
CA LEU A 138 -20.06 7.77 -1.67
C LEU A 138 -21.27 8.49 -2.26
N LEU A 139 -21.34 8.67 -3.58
CA LEU A 139 -22.50 9.25 -4.26
C LEU A 139 -23.76 8.38 -4.06
N LEU A 140 -23.65 7.06 -4.17
CA LEU A 140 -24.76 6.14 -3.92
C LEU A 140 -25.21 6.17 -2.45
N ALA A 141 -24.26 6.22 -1.51
CA ALA A 141 -24.56 6.34 -0.09
C ALA A 141 -25.27 7.68 0.22
N ALA A 142 -24.77 8.78 -0.31
CA ALA A 142 -25.37 10.11 -0.17
C ALA A 142 -26.79 10.16 -0.76
N TYR A 143 -27.00 9.60 -1.95
CA TYR A 143 -28.31 9.49 -2.57
C TYR A 143 -29.29 8.69 -1.71
N SER A 144 -28.85 7.54 -1.19
CA SER A 144 -29.66 6.70 -0.29
C SER A 144 -30.04 7.45 0.99
N LEU A 145 -29.11 8.23 1.55
CA LEU A 145 -29.33 9.06 2.73
C LEU A 145 -30.37 10.17 2.46
N ILE A 146 -30.26 10.85 1.30
CA ILE A 146 -31.23 11.89 0.91
C ILE A 146 -32.64 11.32 0.79
N ILE A 147 -32.80 10.12 0.21
CA ILE A 147 -34.10 9.44 0.13
C ILE A 147 -34.66 9.17 1.53
N LEU A 148 -33.84 8.68 2.46
CA LEU A 148 -34.23 8.40 3.84
C LEU A 148 -34.68 9.67 4.57
N LEU A 149 -33.91 10.76 4.44
CA LEU A 149 -34.22 12.05 5.06
C LEU A 149 -35.53 12.64 4.51
N ASN A 150 -35.72 12.61 3.19
CA ASN A 150 -36.95 13.10 2.54
C ASN A 150 -38.19 12.29 2.97
N LYS A 151 -38.07 10.97 3.12
CA LYS A 151 -39.17 10.13 3.62
C LYS A 151 -39.49 10.40 5.09
N LYS A 152 -38.44 10.59 5.92
CA LYS A 152 -38.56 10.95 7.32
C LYS A 152 -39.26 12.33 7.50
N GLN A 153 -38.87 13.33 6.73
CA GLN A 153 -39.50 14.67 6.79
C GLN A 153 -40.96 14.64 6.36
N LYS A 154 -41.32 13.79 5.40
CA LYS A 154 -42.70 13.65 4.92
C LYS A 154 -43.54 12.66 5.76
N ASN A 155 -43.06 12.25 6.93
CA ASN A 155 -43.68 11.24 7.81
C ASN A 155 -44.11 9.97 7.06
N ARG A 156 -43.42 9.62 5.96
CA ARG A 156 -43.72 8.40 5.20
C ARG A 156 -43.04 7.20 5.83
N ARG A 157 -43.71 6.03 5.77
CA ARG A 157 -43.15 4.77 6.28
C ARG A 157 -41.85 4.43 5.58
N ILE A 158 -40.75 4.33 6.35
CA ILE A 158 -39.44 3.94 5.84
C ILE A 158 -39.43 2.41 5.74
N ARG A 159 -39.23 1.87 4.53
CA ARG A 159 -39.05 0.44 4.36
C ARG A 159 -37.65 0.04 4.84
N PRO A 160 -37.49 -1.05 5.60
CA PRO A 160 -36.19 -1.48 6.13
C PRO A 160 -35.14 -1.66 5.03
N ALA A 161 -35.55 -2.02 3.82
CA ALA A 161 -34.66 -2.17 2.67
C ALA A 161 -33.76 -0.93 2.40
N TYR A 162 -34.25 0.31 2.61
CA TYR A 162 -33.42 1.50 2.37
C TYR A 162 -32.31 1.64 3.41
N ILE A 163 -32.56 1.21 4.64
CA ILE A 163 -31.54 1.20 5.70
C ILE A 163 -30.50 0.13 5.38
N THR A 164 -30.95 -1.05 4.94
CA THR A 164 -30.05 -2.15 4.56
C THR A 164 -29.13 -1.76 3.41
N TYR A 165 -29.64 -1.10 2.35
CA TYR A 165 -28.81 -0.64 1.26
C TYR A 165 -27.76 0.38 1.70
N LEU A 166 -28.15 1.36 2.53
CA LEU A 166 -27.20 2.33 3.06
C LEU A 166 -26.11 1.63 3.89
N SER A 167 -26.50 0.69 4.74
CA SER A 167 -25.55 -0.08 5.57
C SER A 167 -24.56 -0.88 4.70
N ILE A 168 -25.05 -1.53 3.64
CA ILE A 168 -24.18 -2.27 2.70
C ILE A 168 -23.15 -1.35 2.06
N PHE A 169 -23.56 -0.17 1.57
CA PHE A 169 -22.61 0.79 0.98
C PHE A 169 -21.58 1.27 1.98
N LEU A 170 -21.98 1.57 3.22
CA LEU A 170 -21.04 2.00 4.27
C LEU A 170 -20.05 0.90 4.66
N ILE A 171 -20.53 -0.35 4.79
CA ILE A 171 -19.66 -1.51 5.07
C ILE A 171 -18.68 -1.73 3.89
N LEU A 172 -19.15 -1.65 2.65
CA LEU A 172 -18.29 -1.82 1.48
C LEU A 172 -17.23 -0.72 1.39
N ILE A 173 -17.59 0.54 1.63
CA ILE A 173 -16.64 1.66 1.71
C ILE A 173 -15.62 1.39 2.82
N PHE A 174 -16.06 0.97 4.01
CA PHE A 174 -15.16 0.66 5.13
C PHE A 174 -14.18 -0.46 4.79
N ILE A 175 -14.63 -1.55 4.18
CA ILE A 175 -13.77 -2.66 3.76
C ILE A 175 -12.75 -2.19 2.73
N LEU A 176 -13.21 -1.48 1.68
CA LEU A 176 -12.33 -1.01 0.62
C LEU A 176 -11.30 0.02 1.11
N THR A 177 -11.67 0.94 1.99
CA THR A 177 -10.72 1.95 2.51
C THR A 177 -9.68 1.36 3.46
N ASN A 178 -10.02 0.28 4.17
CA ASN A 178 -9.10 -0.36 5.13
C ASN A 178 -8.33 -1.54 4.52
N TYR A 179 -8.70 -2.02 3.33
CA TYR A 179 -8.05 -3.16 2.69
C TYR A 179 -6.52 -3.04 2.61
N PRO A 180 -5.91 -1.89 2.24
CA PRO A 180 -4.46 -1.76 2.16
C PRO A 180 -3.74 -1.89 3.51
N THR A 181 -4.42 -1.63 4.62
CA THR A 181 -3.83 -1.69 5.97
C THR A 181 -3.76 -3.09 6.53
N PHE A 182 -4.52 -4.04 5.96
CA PHE A 182 -4.57 -5.42 6.45
C PHE A 182 -3.51 -6.33 5.83
N LEU A 183 -3.04 -6.01 4.63
CA LEU A 183 -2.10 -6.85 3.88
C LEU A 183 -0.89 -6.01 3.47
N ASN A 184 0.24 -6.29 4.08
CA ASN A 184 1.52 -5.70 3.72
C ASN A 184 2.32 -6.71 2.91
N PHE A 185 3.13 -6.23 1.98
CA PHE A 185 4.05 -7.04 1.21
C PHE A 185 5.46 -6.86 1.71
N GLY A 186 6.25 -7.92 1.64
CA GLY A 186 7.65 -7.88 2.01
C GLY A 186 8.51 -8.70 1.06
N ILE A 187 9.76 -8.32 0.90
CA ILE A 187 10.76 -9.04 0.13
C ILE A 187 11.76 -9.69 1.08
N ILE A 188 12.00 -10.98 0.90
CA ILE A 188 12.98 -11.73 1.68
C ILE A 188 14.40 -11.21 1.40
N LYS A 189 15.11 -10.79 2.45
CA LYS A 189 16.48 -10.22 2.34
C LYS A 189 17.58 -11.25 2.42
N LYS A 190 17.34 -12.33 3.17
CA LYS A 190 18.35 -13.34 3.50
C LYS A 190 18.12 -14.62 2.71
N ASP A 191 19.19 -15.32 2.46
CA ASP A 191 19.10 -16.68 1.93
C ASP A 191 18.62 -17.66 3.00
N LYS A 192 17.80 -18.65 2.57
CA LYS A 192 17.31 -19.73 3.44
C LYS A 192 16.53 -19.26 4.66
N VAL A 193 15.52 -18.43 4.43
CA VAL A 193 14.57 -18.03 5.47
C VAL A 193 13.49 -19.09 5.61
N TYR A 194 13.05 -19.39 6.84
CA TYR A 194 12.10 -20.46 7.11
C TYR A 194 10.75 -19.90 7.50
N LEU A 195 9.71 -20.27 6.74
CA LEU A 195 8.33 -20.13 7.16
C LEU A 195 8.04 -21.23 8.18
N ARG A 196 7.64 -20.84 9.39
CA ARG A 196 7.43 -21.75 10.53
C ARG A 196 5.97 -21.87 10.88
N GLU A 197 5.63 -22.97 11.55
CA GLU A 197 4.25 -23.24 11.97
C GLU A 197 3.78 -22.31 13.09
N PHE A 198 4.68 -21.97 14.02
CA PHE A 198 4.43 -21.10 15.17
C PHE A 198 5.51 -20.02 15.28
N SER A 199 5.25 -18.97 16.05
CA SER A 199 6.18 -17.86 16.34
C SER A 199 7.33 -18.28 17.27
N SER A 200 8.09 -19.31 16.87
CA SER A 200 9.21 -19.86 17.66
C SER A 200 10.32 -20.36 16.73
N SER A 201 11.58 -20.13 17.13
CA SER A 201 12.74 -20.66 16.40
C SER A 201 12.85 -22.19 16.45
N ALA A 202 12.18 -22.84 17.40
CA ALA A 202 12.10 -24.31 17.55
C ALA A 202 10.90 -24.91 16.80
N ALA A 203 9.99 -24.07 16.25
CA ALA A 203 8.80 -24.55 15.54
C ALA A 203 9.16 -25.32 14.26
N PRO A 204 8.33 -26.29 13.84
CA PRO A 204 8.49 -26.98 12.57
C PRO A 204 8.56 -26.01 11.40
N VAL A 205 9.41 -26.34 10.42
CA VAL A 205 9.56 -25.59 9.18
C VAL A 205 8.56 -26.11 8.17
N LYS A 206 7.73 -25.22 7.61
CA LYS A 206 6.78 -25.56 6.54
C LYS A 206 7.42 -25.41 5.15
N ILE A 207 8.02 -24.27 4.88
CA ILE A 207 8.68 -23.95 3.62
C ILE A 207 9.97 -23.18 3.87
N MET A 208 10.95 -23.37 2.99
CA MET A 208 12.16 -22.57 2.91
C MET A 208 12.00 -21.51 1.82
N LEU A 209 12.10 -20.24 2.21
CA LEU A 209 12.00 -19.10 1.35
C LEU A 209 13.38 -18.69 0.81
N LYS A 210 13.45 -18.33 -0.45
CA LYS A 210 14.66 -17.82 -1.09
C LYS A 210 14.71 -16.29 -0.98
N LYS A 211 15.92 -15.76 -0.95
CA LYS A 211 16.16 -14.32 -1.09
C LYS A 211 15.44 -13.78 -2.33
N GLY A 212 14.72 -12.66 -2.17
CA GLY A 212 13.94 -12.03 -3.22
C GLY A 212 12.49 -12.50 -3.34
N ASN A 213 12.07 -13.60 -2.70
CA ASN A 213 10.66 -13.99 -2.71
C ASN A 213 9.80 -12.90 -2.10
N ILE A 214 8.63 -12.60 -2.72
CA ILE A 214 7.61 -11.74 -2.13
C ILE A 214 6.72 -12.57 -1.22
N ILE A 215 6.48 -12.03 -0.04
CA ILE A 215 5.55 -12.55 0.96
C ILE A 215 4.44 -11.54 1.25
N THR A 216 3.29 -12.02 1.66
CA THR A 216 2.26 -11.19 2.29
C THR A 216 2.39 -11.36 3.80
N HIS A 217 2.44 -10.25 4.55
CA HIS A 217 2.56 -10.30 6.00
C HIS A 217 1.56 -9.36 6.69
N TRP A 218 1.24 -9.66 7.94
CA TRP A 218 0.37 -8.86 8.79
C TRP A 218 0.69 -9.17 10.26
N ASN A 219 0.18 -8.31 11.16
CA ASN A 219 0.28 -8.50 12.60
C ASN A 219 1.72 -8.81 13.07
N GLU A 220 2.58 -7.82 12.93
CA GLU A 220 3.95 -7.90 13.45
C GLU A 220 3.91 -7.81 14.98
N GLN A 221 4.36 -8.87 15.65
CA GLN A 221 4.48 -8.95 17.12
C GLN A 221 5.92 -9.27 17.48
N ASP A 222 6.57 -8.33 18.13
CA ASP A 222 7.98 -8.42 18.53
C ASP A 222 8.89 -8.73 17.32
N VAL A 223 9.47 -9.95 17.32
CA VAL A 223 10.40 -10.44 16.29
C VAL A 223 9.73 -11.33 15.23
N TRP A 224 8.41 -11.53 15.30
CA TRP A 224 7.67 -12.42 14.40
C TRP A 224 6.54 -11.69 13.69
N ALA A 225 6.34 -12.00 12.41
CA ALA A 225 5.20 -11.57 11.61
C ALA A 225 4.44 -12.80 11.10
N ASN A 226 3.10 -12.68 11.09
CA ASN A 226 2.26 -13.63 10.37
C ASN A 226 2.51 -13.47 8.89
N CYS A 227 2.69 -14.56 8.16
CA CYS A 227 3.06 -14.54 6.76
C CYS A 227 2.26 -15.57 5.96
N TYR A 228 1.97 -15.20 4.72
CA TYR A 228 1.40 -16.10 3.71
C TYR A 228 2.33 -16.15 2.51
N PHE A 229 2.62 -17.36 2.08
CA PHE A 229 3.43 -17.64 0.90
C PHE A 229 3.03 -18.97 0.27
N ASP A 230 2.81 -18.99 -1.04
CA ASP A 230 2.53 -20.18 -1.85
C ASP A 230 1.47 -21.12 -1.25
N GLY A 231 0.33 -20.55 -0.86
CA GLY A 231 -0.79 -21.34 -0.28
C GLY A 231 -0.63 -21.69 1.19
N GLN A 232 0.47 -21.33 1.84
CA GLN A 232 0.75 -21.69 3.24
C GLN A 232 0.80 -20.44 4.15
N PHE A 233 0.14 -20.58 5.30
CA PHE A 233 0.23 -19.63 6.40
C PHE A 233 1.30 -20.08 7.39
N GLY A 234 2.01 -19.13 7.97
CA GLY A 234 3.01 -19.39 8.99
C GLY A 234 3.58 -18.11 9.59
N TYR A 235 4.75 -18.25 10.20
CA TYR A 235 5.45 -17.19 10.91
C TYR A 235 6.86 -17.02 10.35
N ILE A 236 7.28 -15.76 10.21
CA ILE A 236 8.62 -15.37 9.76
C ILE A 236 9.19 -14.31 10.70
N LYS A 237 10.49 -14.24 10.82
CA LYS A 237 11.13 -13.17 11.61
C LYS A 237 11.08 -11.84 10.85
N THR A 238 10.77 -10.75 11.55
CA THR A 238 10.72 -9.40 10.99
C THR A 238 12.06 -8.96 10.39
N ASP A 239 13.18 -9.40 10.93
CA ASP A 239 14.52 -9.13 10.41
C ASP A 239 14.87 -9.86 9.10
N ASP A 240 14.09 -10.84 8.68
CA ASP A 240 14.36 -11.67 7.51
C ASP A 240 13.78 -11.11 6.21
N PHE A 241 12.89 -10.12 6.31
CA PHE A 241 12.30 -9.47 5.15
C PHE A 241 12.35 -7.94 5.26
N GLN A 242 12.05 -7.27 4.17
CA GLN A 242 11.87 -5.82 4.10
C GLN A 242 10.46 -5.52 3.58
N GLY A 243 9.71 -4.72 4.33
CA GLY A 243 8.39 -4.27 3.91
C GLY A 243 8.46 -3.43 2.63
N ILE A 244 7.45 -3.60 1.78
CA ILE A 244 7.20 -2.81 0.59
C ILE A 244 6.10 -1.81 0.95
N ASN A 245 6.47 -0.59 1.30
CA ASN A 245 5.55 0.50 1.63
C ASN A 245 5.59 1.58 0.57
#